data_20457973f98f21d22a1180ce549a73a7
#
_entry.id   20457973f98f21d22a1180ce549a73a7
#
_cell.length_a   1.000
_cell.length_b   1.000
_cell.length_c   1.000
_cell.angle_alpha   90.00
_cell.angle_beta   90.00
_cell.angle_gamma   90.00
#
_symmetry.space_group_name_H-M   'P 1'
#
loop_
_entity.id
_entity.type
_entity.pdbx_description
1 polymer ?
#
loop_
_entity_poly.entity_id
_entity_poly.type
_entity_poly.pdbx_seq_one_letter_code
_entity_poly.pdbx_strand_id
1 'polypeptide(L)'
;MDTNDFLGSFAQENVSFSTQIVRSARVGDNYWTTMVFVESDRFVSATTENGWEDAPGLPSCKVLVVTADTYAQFTSGLLASWLYDLFCNGFTGNCILVAPGKMQMDDVKKYVPIDGWVEGCFKLNEDGETYEPAEESEPGVQYYEEVTTPGFIVAMEEAYEVLKPYAYHKTICAGGQTSVNAEYAVALAKKCMADDYLSAAPCLPQTDPDLNAEGTLYRPLKDANADAFMGWHSDKTRNAALYSLGLALSAYNGSGTQIGNGMDMTASANITASNDGMNPTVGQKSVLKGAYVQYFKTIGDNTGNVAAETDKTINGKVYAAYWILGYVTYMCKVRVAQMLTQRNFYKNAFNYGQIVSTMENIVKRFEGAGLTNIVISAPSYGALPEAADDELIIPNAWSAQYVNHLRKVTISGTLYIGS
;
A
#
# COMPACT_ATOMS: atom_id res chain seq x y z
N MET A 1 -5.91 24.84 -19.66
CA MET A 1 -4.79 23.97 -19.22
C MET A 1 -4.54 24.30 -17.76
N ASP A 2 -4.88 23.41 -16.88
CA ASP A 2 -4.77 23.67 -15.44
C ASP A 2 -3.27 23.59 -15.06
N THR A 3 -2.80 24.51 -14.23
CA THR A 3 -1.39 24.56 -13.80
C THR A 3 -0.94 23.25 -13.11
N ASN A 4 -1.91 22.49 -12.59
CA ASN A 4 -1.65 21.18 -11.98
C ASN A 4 -1.34 20.08 -13.00
N ASP A 5 -1.99 20.10 -14.18
CA ASP A 5 -1.71 19.14 -15.26
C ASP A 5 -0.32 19.38 -15.86
N PHE A 6 0.07 20.66 -15.97
CA PHE A 6 1.39 21.02 -16.47
C PHE A 6 2.53 20.61 -15.52
N LEU A 7 2.36 20.84 -14.21
CA LEU A 7 3.36 20.45 -13.21
C LEU A 7 3.50 18.92 -13.10
N GLY A 8 2.38 18.19 -13.26
CA GLY A 8 2.40 16.72 -13.28
C GLY A 8 3.20 16.19 -14.48
N SER A 9 2.88 16.68 -15.68
CA SER A 9 3.56 16.30 -16.93
C SER A 9 5.04 16.68 -16.90
N PHE A 10 5.37 17.90 -16.50
CA PHE A 10 6.75 18.39 -16.42
C PHE A 10 7.59 17.57 -15.41
N ALA A 11 7.01 17.21 -14.25
CA ALA A 11 7.68 16.40 -13.26
C ALA A 11 7.98 14.97 -13.79
N GLN A 12 7.07 14.40 -14.58
CA GLN A 12 7.26 13.09 -15.22
C GLN A 12 8.44 13.07 -16.19
N GLU A 13 8.58 14.10 -17.02
CA GLU A 13 9.62 14.16 -18.04
C GLU A 13 11.00 14.51 -17.47
N ASN A 14 11.04 15.36 -16.45
CA ASN A 14 12.30 15.97 -15.98
C ASN A 14 12.77 15.46 -14.62
N VAL A 15 11.96 14.70 -13.90
CA VAL A 15 12.29 14.15 -12.58
C VAL A 15 11.91 12.68 -12.55
N SER A 16 12.42 11.81 -13.40
CA SER A 16 12.23 10.34 -13.49
C SER A 16 11.14 9.73 -12.59
N PHE A 17 9.87 10.12 -12.76
CA PHE A 17 8.72 9.60 -12.04
C PHE A 17 7.52 9.50 -12.96
N SER A 18 6.91 8.32 -13.03
CA SER A 18 5.66 8.15 -13.75
C SER A 18 4.48 8.44 -12.81
N THR A 19 3.81 9.56 -12.99
CA THR A 19 2.52 9.82 -12.34
C THR A 19 1.63 10.64 -13.25
N GLN A 20 0.46 10.10 -13.59
CA GLN A 20 -0.65 10.86 -14.14
C GLN A 20 -1.59 11.23 -13.00
N ILE A 21 -2.15 12.45 -13.03
CA ILE A 21 -3.01 12.96 -11.96
C ILE A 21 -4.46 12.91 -12.41
N VAL A 22 -5.33 12.27 -11.63
CA VAL A 22 -6.79 12.36 -11.78
C VAL A 22 -7.29 13.73 -11.28
N ARG A 23 -8.26 14.28 -11.99
CA ARG A 23 -8.76 15.66 -11.92
C ARG A 23 -9.32 16.17 -10.59
N SER A 24 -9.33 15.44 -9.49
CA SER A 24 -9.97 15.94 -8.26
C SER A 24 -9.15 15.81 -6.97
N ALA A 25 -8.03 15.11 -6.98
CA ALA A 25 -7.20 15.01 -5.77
C ALA A 25 -6.17 16.14 -5.72
N ARG A 26 -6.14 16.88 -4.63
CA ARG A 26 -5.04 17.81 -4.35
C ARG A 26 -3.76 17.01 -4.28
N VAL A 27 -2.68 17.55 -4.82
CA VAL A 27 -1.35 16.96 -4.73
C VAL A 27 -1.03 16.65 -3.26
N GLY A 28 -0.93 15.36 -2.91
CA GLY A 28 -0.79 14.87 -1.53
C GLY A 28 -1.99 14.10 -0.97
N ASP A 29 -3.17 14.21 -1.56
CA ASP A 29 -4.38 13.54 -1.06
C ASP A 29 -4.35 12.01 -1.28
N ASN A 30 -3.52 11.52 -2.21
CA ASN A 30 -3.32 10.10 -2.46
C ASN A 30 -2.80 9.33 -1.23
N TYR A 31 -2.05 9.97 -0.34
CA TYR A 31 -1.55 9.37 0.91
C TYR A 31 -2.65 9.18 1.97
N TRP A 32 -3.81 9.78 1.77
CA TRP A 32 -5.03 9.63 2.57
C TRP A 32 -6.18 9.02 1.77
N THR A 33 -5.86 8.36 0.68
CA THR A 33 -6.81 7.66 -0.17
C THR A 33 -6.51 6.16 -0.13
N THR A 34 -7.56 5.36 0.00
CA THR A 34 -7.51 3.91 -0.05
C THR A 34 -8.06 3.41 -1.37
N MET A 35 -7.44 2.41 -1.96
CA MET A 35 -7.92 1.74 -3.16
C MET A 35 -8.28 0.29 -2.85
N VAL A 36 -9.44 -0.13 -3.30
CA VAL A 36 -9.95 -1.49 -3.15
C VAL A 36 -10.12 -2.10 -4.53
N PHE A 37 -9.27 -3.04 -4.88
CA PHE A 37 -9.48 -3.88 -6.06
C PHE A 37 -10.59 -4.87 -5.75
N VAL A 38 -11.62 -4.90 -6.59
CA VAL A 38 -12.79 -5.73 -6.37
C VAL A 38 -12.77 -6.86 -7.38
N GLU A 39 -12.77 -8.09 -6.88
CA GLU A 39 -12.94 -9.28 -7.71
C GLU A 39 -14.33 -9.27 -8.33
N SER A 40 -14.38 -9.39 -9.66
CA SER A 40 -15.39 -8.73 -10.48
C SER A 40 -16.73 -9.41 -10.67
N ASP A 41 -17.04 -10.52 -10.01
CA ASP A 41 -18.29 -11.24 -10.25
C ASP A 41 -19.58 -10.42 -10.09
N ARG A 42 -19.53 -9.34 -9.32
CA ARG A 42 -20.67 -8.44 -9.07
C ARG A 42 -20.61 -7.11 -9.80
N PHE A 43 -19.48 -6.75 -10.39
CA PHE A 43 -19.25 -5.39 -10.94
C PHE A 43 -19.15 -5.35 -12.46
N VAL A 44 -19.37 -6.46 -13.14
CA VAL A 44 -19.38 -6.58 -14.60
C VAL A 44 -20.47 -5.74 -15.27
N SER A 45 -21.51 -5.45 -14.53
CA SER A 45 -22.54 -4.49 -14.91
C SER A 45 -22.32 -3.09 -14.35
N ALA A 46 -21.09 -2.78 -13.87
CA ALA A 46 -20.74 -1.42 -13.49
C ALA A 46 -20.90 -0.52 -14.72
N THR A 47 -21.96 0.24 -14.74
CA THR A 47 -22.28 1.21 -15.79
C THR A 47 -22.08 2.62 -15.24
N THR A 48 -21.84 3.56 -16.12
CA THR A 48 -21.80 4.99 -15.76
C THR A 48 -23.07 5.48 -15.07
N GLU A 49 -24.22 4.82 -15.30
CA GLU A 49 -25.48 5.09 -14.62
C GLU A 49 -25.43 4.88 -13.11
N ASN A 50 -24.53 4.00 -12.64
CA ASN A 50 -24.32 3.71 -11.23
C ASN A 50 -23.15 4.53 -10.62
N GLY A 51 -22.68 5.56 -11.31
CA GLY A 51 -21.57 6.38 -10.86
C GLY A 51 -20.19 5.80 -11.11
N TRP A 52 -20.11 4.65 -11.79
CA TRP A 52 -18.83 4.09 -12.22
C TRP A 52 -18.33 4.80 -13.46
N GLU A 53 -17.06 5.14 -13.48
CA GLU A 53 -16.38 5.83 -14.58
C GLU A 53 -15.29 4.92 -15.16
N ASP A 54 -14.89 5.20 -16.40
CA ASP A 54 -13.72 4.53 -16.99
C ASP A 54 -12.45 4.99 -16.29
N ALA A 55 -11.56 4.04 -15.98
CA ALA A 55 -10.25 4.40 -15.46
C ALA A 55 -9.47 5.20 -16.51
N PRO A 56 -8.77 6.27 -16.12
CA PRO A 56 -7.99 7.08 -17.04
C PRO A 56 -6.97 6.22 -17.80
N GLY A 57 -7.05 6.26 -19.13
CA GLY A 57 -6.16 5.48 -20.00
C GLY A 57 -6.42 3.96 -20.07
N LEU A 58 -7.42 3.45 -19.35
CA LEU A 58 -7.77 2.02 -19.34
C LEU A 58 -9.31 1.84 -19.35
N PRO A 59 -9.97 1.97 -20.51
CA PRO A 59 -11.45 1.90 -20.60
C PRO A 59 -12.05 0.56 -20.19
N SER A 60 -11.27 -0.52 -20.20
CA SER A 60 -11.69 -1.84 -19.71
C SER A 60 -11.85 -1.91 -18.20
N CYS A 61 -11.23 -1.01 -17.47
CA CYS A 61 -11.27 -0.91 -16.02
C CYS A 61 -12.28 0.17 -15.60
N LYS A 62 -13.12 -0.13 -14.61
CA LYS A 62 -14.08 0.81 -14.02
C LYS A 62 -13.63 1.21 -12.63
N VAL A 63 -13.87 2.47 -12.30
CA VAL A 63 -13.56 3.05 -10.98
C VAL A 63 -14.78 3.74 -10.39
N LEU A 64 -14.92 3.68 -9.07
CA LEU A 64 -15.95 4.39 -8.32
C LEU A 64 -15.36 5.01 -7.07
N VAL A 65 -15.56 6.30 -6.88
CA VAL A 65 -15.14 6.99 -5.66
C VAL A 65 -16.23 6.89 -4.59
N VAL A 66 -15.86 6.31 -3.46
CA VAL A 66 -16.72 6.17 -2.26
C VAL A 66 -16.20 7.12 -1.17
N THR A 67 -17.13 7.83 -0.55
CA THR A 67 -16.86 8.80 0.53
C THR A 67 -17.60 8.43 1.81
N ALA A 68 -17.36 9.16 2.89
CA ALA A 68 -18.08 9.02 4.14
C ALA A 68 -19.61 9.17 3.98
N ASP A 69 -20.08 9.94 2.98
CA ASP A 69 -21.50 10.14 2.73
C ASP A 69 -22.12 9.02 1.86
N THR A 70 -21.32 8.29 1.12
CA THR A 70 -21.81 7.32 0.13
C THR A 70 -21.54 5.86 0.49
N TYR A 71 -20.61 5.54 1.41
CA TYR A 71 -20.30 4.16 1.77
C TYR A 71 -21.50 3.38 2.31
N ALA A 72 -22.43 4.04 2.99
CA ALA A 72 -23.63 3.42 3.53
C ALA A 72 -24.63 2.92 2.48
N GLN A 73 -24.44 3.28 1.20
CA GLN A 73 -25.22 2.74 0.08
C GLN A 73 -24.90 1.26 -0.20
N PHE A 74 -23.74 0.80 0.25
CA PHE A 74 -23.34 -0.61 0.18
C PHE A 74 -23.94 -1.33 1.41
N THR A 75 -25.04 -2.05 1.23
CA THR A 75 -25.84 -2.59 2.34
C THR A 75 -25.60 -4.07 2.63
N SER A 76 -24.85 -4.78 1.77
CA SER A 76 -24.64 -6.22 1.92
C SER A 76 -23.33 -6.71 1.27
N GLY A 77 -22.85 -7.84 1.78
CA GLY A 77 -21.66 -8.53 1.26
C GLY A 77 -20.35 -8.05 1.90
N LEU A 78 -19.25 -8.69 1.50
CA LEU A 78 -17.93 -8.47 2.06
C LEU A 78 -17.46 -7.03 1.86
N LEU A 79 -17.70 -6.45 0.69
CA LEU A 79 -17.32 -5.07 0.38
C LEU A 79 -18.00 -4.05 1.30
N ALA A 80 -19.31 -4.24 1.61
CA ALA A 80 -20.03 -3.37 2.53
C ALA A 80 -19.41 -3.38 3.92
N SER A 81 -19.05 -4.56 4.42
CA SER A 81 -18.36 -4.72 5.72
C SER A 81 -16.99 -4.04 5.73
N TRP A 82 -16.23 -4.13 4.66
CA TRP A 82 -14.90 -3.51 4.57
C TRP A 82 -14.96 -2.00 4.41
N LEU A 83 -15.95 -1.48 3.68
CA LEU A 83 -16.18 -0.04 3.62
C LEU A 83 -16.63 0.49 4.99
N TYR A 84 -17.48 -0.24 5.70
CA TYR A 84 -17.80 0.09 7.07
C TYR A 84 -16.54 0.12 7.95
N ASP A 85 -15.68 -0.88 7.89
CA ASP A 85 -14.43 -0.92 8.66
C ASP A 85 -13.55 0.30 8.38
N LEU A 86 -13.48 0.75 7.14
CA LEU A 86 -12.69 1.92 6.76
C LEU A 86 -13.29 3.24 7.27
N PHE A 87 -14.62 3.40 7.18
CA PHE A 87 -15.29 4.69 7.42
C PHE A 87 -15.89 4.88 8.82
N CYS A 88 -16.15 3.79 9.57
CA CYS A 88 -16.87 3.86 10.86
C CYS A 88 -16.17 4.70 11.93
N ASN A 89 -14.87 4.96 11.80
CA ASN A 89 -14.08 5.77 12.72
C ASN A 89 -13.99 7.25 12.34
N GLY A 90 -14.83 7.73 11.42
CA GLY A 90 -14.87 9.13 11.04
C GLY A 90 -13.85 9.51 9.98
N PHE A 91 -13.34 8.55 9.21
CA PHE A 91 -12.55 8.85 8.04
C PHE A 91 -13.38 9.63 7.02
N THR A 92 -12.90 10.80 6.58
CA THR A 92 -13.60 11.73 5.68
C THR A 92 -12.96 11.80 4.29
N GLY A 93 -11.91 11.02 4.04
CA GLY A 93 -11.24 10.96 2.73
C GLY A 93 -11.96 10.05 1.74
N ASN A 94 -11.28 9.73 0.67
CA ASN A 94 -11.81 8.94 -0.44
C ASN A 94 -11.36 7.49 -0.39
N CYS A 95 -12.25 6.59 -0.79
CA CYS A 95 -11.94 5.22 -1.14
C CYS A 95 -12.25 5.00 -2.63
N ILE A 96 -11.29 4.53 -3.40
CA ILE A 96 -11.46 4.24 -4.83
C ILE A 96 -11.70 2.74 -4.97
N LEU A 97 -12.88 2.36 -5.40
CA LEU A 97 -13.17 1.00 -5.83
C LEU A 97 -12.70 0.82 -7.26
N VAL A 98 -12.02 -0.27 -7.54
CA VAL A 98 -11.48 -0.60 -8.86
C VAL A 98 -12.01 -1.96 -9.29
N ALA A 99 -12.76 -1.99 -10.38
CA ALA A 99 -13.18 -3.20 -11.07
C ALA A 99 -12.29 -3.39 -12.32
N PRO A 100 -11.23 -4.20 -12.24
CA PRO A 100 -10.15 -4.17 -13.23
C PRO A 100 -10.46 -4.80 -14.58
N GLY A 101 -11.63 -5.38 -14.78
CA GLY A 101 -11.95 -5.95 -16.07
C GLY A 101 -13.30 -6.66 -16.12
N LYS A 102 -13.52 -7.46 -17.17
CA LYS A 102 -14.70 -8.27 -17.34
C LYS A 102 -14.61 -9.53 -16.49
N MET A 103 -15.76 -10.06 -16.10
CA MET A 103 -15.97 -11.18 -15.20
C MET A 103 -15.27 -12.48 -15.59
N GLN A 104 -15.27 -12.81 -16.84
CA GLN A 104 -14.60 -13.98 -17.39
C GLN A 104 -13.45 -13.48 -18.25
N MET A 105 -12.29 -13.43 -17.65
CA MET A 105 -11.06 -13.20 -18.37
C MET A 105 -10.40 -14.55 -18.55
N ASP A 106 -10.17 -14.91 -19.80
CA ASP A 106 -9.39 -16.12 -20.12
C ASP A 106 -8.00 -16.00 -19.49
N ASP A 107 -7.51 -17.11 -18.97
CA ASP A 107 -6.16 -17.16 -18.46
C ASP A 107 -5.17 -16.77 -19.56
N VAL A 108 -4.19 -15.98 -19.18
CA VAL A 108 -3.16 -15.50 -20.11
C VAL A 108 -1.94 -16.39 -20.00
N LYS A 109 -1.58 -17.01 -21.13
CA LYS A 109 -0.34 -17.77 -21.25
C LYS A 109 0.80 -16.85 -21.63
N LYS A 110 1.87 -16.89 -20.85
CA LYS A 110 3.13 -16.20 -21.14
C LYS A 110 4.25 -17.22 -21.17
N TYR A 111 5.20 -17.00 -22.06
CA TYR A 111 6.40 -17.82 -22.16
C TYR A 111 7.56 -17.07 -21.53
N VAL A 112 8.09 -17.61 -20.42
CA VAL A 112 9.16 -17.00 -19.65
C VAL A 112 10.46 -17.72 -19.95
N PRO A 113 11.56 -17.01 -20.31
CA PRO A 113 12.83 -17.66 -20.59
C PRO A 113 13.38 -18.40 -19.37
N ILE A 114 13.87 -19.61 -19.59
CA ILE A 114 14.50 -20.47 -18.60
C ILE A 114 15.94 -20.84 -19.03
N ASP A 115 16.77 -21.13 -18.04
CA ASP A 115 18.15 -21.58 -18.28
C ASP A 115 18.17 -23.08 -18.60
N GLY A 116 18.40 -23.39 -19.88
CA GLY A 116 18.51 -24.76 -20.37
C GLY A 116 17.18 -25.45 -20.65
N TRP A 117 17.29 -26.63 -21.25
CA TRP A 117 16.13 -27.45 -21.60
C TRP A 117 15.60 -28.21 -20.38
N VAL A 118 14.29 -28.24 -20.22
CA VAL A 118 13.56 -29.10 -19.27
C VAL A 118 12.38 -29.76 -19.99
N GLU A 119 11.98 -30.93 -19.58
CA GLU A 119 10.84 -31.63 -20.16
C GLU A 119 9.56 -30.78 -20.11
N GLY A 120 8.91 -30.60 -21.24
CA GLY A 120 7.69 -29.77 -21.36
C GLY A 120 7.95 -28.27 -21.59
N CYS A 121 9.22 -27.86 -21.79
CA CYS A 121 9.52 -26.48 -22.16
C CYS A 121 9.21 -26.20 -23.64
N PHE A 122 9.27 -24.92 -23.99
CA PHE A 122 8.99 -24.40 -25.33
C PHE A 122 10.21 -23.73 -25.92
N LYS A 123 10.28 -23.63 -27.24
CA LYS A 123 11.23 -22.80 -27.98
C LYS A 123 10.48 -21.92 -28.98
N LEU A 124 11.10 -20.83 -29.40
CA LEU A 124 10.59 -20.04 -30.52
C LEU A 124 10.77 -20.83 -31.79
N ASN A 125 9.73 -20.88 -32.63
CA ASN A 125 9.81 -21.50 -33.93
C ASN A 125 10.65 -20.65 -34.91
N GLU A 126 10.81 -21.10 -36.15
CA GLU A 126 11.61 -20.43 -37.17
C GLU A 126 11.10 -19.02 -37.56
N ASP A 127 9.83 -18.71 -37.31
CA ASP A 127 9.25 -17.37 -37.55
C ASP A 127 9.65 -16.35 -36.48
N GLY A 128 10.11 -16.80 -35.29
CA GLY A 128 10.48 -15.96 -34.16
C GLY A 128 9.29 -15.31 -33.45
N GLU A 129 8.05 -15.72 -33.74
CA GLU A 129 6.83 -15.12 -33.19
C GLU A 129 6.00 -16.12 -32.37
N THR A 130 6.06 -17.42 -32.71
CA THR A 130 5.27 -18.45 -32.03
C THR A 130 6.14 -19.40 -31.23
N TYR A 131 5.57 -19.96 -30.16
CA TYR A 131 6.23 -20.93 -29.30
C TYR A 131 5.74 -22.34 -29.62
N GLU A 132 6.68 -23.26 -29.72
CA GLU A 132 6.41 -24.69 -29.93
C GLU A 132 7.07 -25.53 -28.83
N PRO A 133 6.52 -26.71 -28.48
CA PRO A 133 7.15 -27.62 -27.53
C PRO A 133 8.54 -28.04 -28.00
N ALA A 134 9.52 -27.98 -27.10
CA ALA A 134 10.86 -28.46 -27.36
C ALA A 134 10.98 -29.93 -26.90
N GLU A 135 11.15 -30.84 -27.88
CA GLU A 135 11.21 -32.27 -27.59
C GLU A 135 12.57 -32.70 -27.02
N GLU A 136 13.63 -32.00 -27.35
CA GLU A 136 14.98 -32.32 -26.89
C GLU A 136 15.85 -31.06 -26.72
N SER A 137 17.00 -31.20 -26.06
CA SER A 137 17.96 -30.13 -25.89
C SER A 137 18.77 -29.85 -27.16
N GLU A 138 18.71 -28.63 -27.66
CA GLU A 138 19.45 -28.17 -28.85
C GLU A 138 20.48 -27.12 -28.45
N PRO A 139 21.73 -27.18 -28.96
CA PRO A 139 22.75 -26.19 -28.63
C PRO A 139 22.40 -24.79 -29.13
N GLY A 140 22.49 -23.80 -28.25
CA GLY A 140 22.29 -22.37 -28.61
C GLY A 140 20.82 -21.93 -28.69
N VAL A 141 19.88 -22.80 -28.33
CA VAL A 141 18.45 -22.49 -28.32
C VAL A 141 18.05 -21.94 -26.94
N GLN A 142 17.28 -20.84 -26.92
CA GLN A 142 16.64 -20.32 -25.71
C GLN A 142 15.34 -21.07 -25.48
N TYR A 143 15.18 -21.60 -24.27
CA TYR A 143 13.97 -22.30 -23.86
C TYR A 143 13.08 -21.41 -22.98
N TYR A 144 11.79 -21.77 -22.94
CA TYR A 144 10.74 -21.02 -22.25
C TYR A 144 9.82 -21.98 -21.50
N GLU A 145 9.38 -21.56 -20.34
CA GLU A 145 8.31 -22.21 -19.59
C GLU A 145 6.99 -21.49 -19.86
N GLU A 146 5.92 -22.25 -20.14
CA GLU A 146 4.57 -21.69 -20.24
C GLU A 146 4.06 -21.41 -18.82
N VAL A 147 3.83 -20.14 -18.51
CA VAL A 147 3.24 -19.69 -17.26
C VAL A 147 1.83 -19.21 -17.54
N THR A 148 0.85 -19.89 -16.95
CA THR A 148 -0.54 -19.48 -17.02
C THR A 148 -0.86 -18.56 -15.86
N THR A 149 -1.27 -17.33 -16.17
CA THR A 149 -1.68 -16.33 -15.18
C THR A 149 -3.19 -16.12 -15.26
N PRO A 150 -3.94 -16.22 -14.14
CA PRO A 150 -5.36 -15.92 -14.13
C PRO A 150 -5.65 -14.54 -14.73
N GLY A 151 -6.66 -14.46 -15.60
CA GLY A 151 -6.99 -13.23 -16.33
C GLY A 151 -7.28 -12.05 -15.42
N PHE A 152 -7.88 -12.31 -14.24
CA PHE A 152 -8.09 -11.27 -13.23
C PHE A 152 -6.78 -10.66 -12.73
N ILE A 153 -5.73 -11.47 -12.50
CA ILE A 153 -4.42 -10.96 -12.06
C ILE A 153 -3.83 -10.02 -13.11
N VAL A 154 -3.88 -10.42 -14.38
CA VAL A 154 -3.37 -9.58 -15.48
C VAL A 154 -4.09 -8.24 -15.52
N ALA A 155 -5.42 -8.26 -15.48
CA ALA A 155 -6.21 -7.02 -15.48
C ALA A 155 -6.00 -6.16 -14.23
N MET A 156 -5.86 -6.79 -13.06
CA MET A 156 -5.54 -6.07 -11.82
C MET A 156 -4.15 -5.42 -11.90
N GLU A 157 -3.16 -6.11 -12.46
CA GLU A 157 -1.82 -5.56 -12.65
C GLU A 157 -1.81 -4.38 -13.62
N GLU A 158 -2.55 -4.47 -14.72
CA GLU A 158 -2.72 -3.36 -15.68
C GLU A 158 -3.40 -2.16 -15.00
N ALA A 159 -4.50 -2.40 -14.28
CA ALA A 159 -5.20 -1.36 -13.53
C ALA A 159 -4.30 -0.76 -12.44
N TYR A 160 -3.51 -1.58 -11.76
CA TYR A 160 -2.55 -1.12 -10.76
C TYR A 160 -1.53 -0.15 -11.36
N GLU A 161 -0.91 -0.48 -12.49
CA GLU A 161 0.11 0.39 -13.12
C GLU A 161 -0.46 1.78 -13.48
N VAL A 162 -1.70 1.84 -13.93
CA VAL A 162 -2.37 3.10 -14.26
C VAL A 162 -2.82 3.86 -13.01
N LEU A 163 -3.34 3.14 -12.01
CA LEU A 163 -4.04 3.75 -10.88
C LEU A 163 -3.19 3.89 -9.60
N LYS A 164 -2.01 3.27 -9.53
CA LYS A 164 -1.15 3.31 -8.33
C LYS A 164 -0.85 4.72 -7.79
N PRO A 165 -0.79 5.78 -8.61
CA PRO A 165 -0.52 7.12 -8.09
C PRO A 165 -1.70 7.77 -7.36
N TYR A 166 -2.92 7.22 -7.48
CA TYR A 166 -4.12 7.84 -6.95
C TYR A 166 -4.46 7.46 -5.51
N ALA A 167 -3.91 6.36 -5.03
CA ALA A 167 -4.10 5.92 -3.65
C ALA A 167 -2.84 5.22 -3.14
N TYR A 168 -2.36 5.64 -1.98
CA TYR A 168 -1.19 5.03 -1.35
C TYR A 168 -1.53 3.70 -0.69
N HIS A 169 -2.69 3.61 -0.03
CA HIS A 169 -3.15 2.40 0.64
C HIS A 169 -3.97 1.54 -0.30
N LYS A 170 -3.73 0.24 -0.29
CA LYS A 170 -4.39 -0.70 -1.19
C LYS A 170 -4.89 -1.93 -0.45
N THR A 171 -5.94 -2.52 -0.98
CA THR A 171 -6.44 -3.84 -0.57
C THR A 171 -7.15 -4.50 -1.75
N ILE A 172 -7.50 -5.79 -1.59
CA ILE A 172 -8.30 -6.53 -2.54
C ILE A 172 -9.46 -7.18 -1.81
N CYS A 173 -10.65 -7.06 -2.34
CA CYS A 173 -11.88 -7.60 -1.79
C CYS A 173 -12.53 -8.57 -2.77
N ALA A 174 -12.96 -9.72 -2.28
CA ALA A 174 -13.74 -10.64 -3.07
C ALA A 174 -15.15 -10.09 -3.34
N GLY A 175 -15.55 -10.06 -4.59
CA GLY A 175 -16.81 -9.42 -5.01
C GLY A 175 -18.08 -10.13 -4.54
N GLY A 176 -18.04 -11.40 -4.27
CA GLY A 176 -19.20 -12.21 -3.91
C GLY A 176 -18.93 -13.37 -2.96
N GLN A 177 -17.67 -13.61 -2.66
CA GLN A 177 -17.22 -14.72 -1.83
C GLN A 177 -17.00 -14.25 -0.38
N THR A 178 -16.90 -15.21 0.53
CA THR A 178 -16.63 -14.96 1.94
C THR A 178 -15.14 -14.80 2.23
N SER A 179 -14.27 -14.99 1.25
CA SER A 179 -12.82 -14.90 1.38
C SER A 179 -12.17 -14.35 0.11
N VAL A 180 -11.02 -13.70 0.27
CA VAL A 180 -10.18 -13.23 -0.84
C VAL A 180 -9.39 -14.40 -1.40
N ASN A 181 -9.25 -14.45 -2.73
CA ASN A 181 -8.36 -15.42 -3.36
C ASN A 181 -6.90 -15.13 -3.01
N ALA A 182 -6.19 -16.15 -2.54
CA ALA A 182 -4.81 -16.02 -2.09
C ALA A 182 -3.85 -15.60 -3.21
N GLU A 183 -4.03 -16.10 -4.43
CA GLU A 183 -3.19 -15.74 -5.58
C GLU A 183 -3.31 -14.26 -5.91
N TYR A 184 -4.54 -13.72 -5.87
CA TYR A 184 -4.80 -12.31 -6.11
C TYR A 184 -4.20 -11.42 -5.03
N ALA A 185 -4.30 -11.83 -3.76
CA ALA A 185 -3.69 -11.12 -2.64
C ALA A 185 -2.16 -11.10 -2.75
N VAL A 186 -1.55 -12.21 -3.13
CA VAL A 186 -0.09 -12.32 -3.36
C VAL A 186 0.35 -11.44 -4.53
N ALA A 187 -0.38 -11.44 -5.64
CA ALA A 187 -0.07 -10.61 -6.81
C ALA A 187 -0.10 -9.12 -6.44
N LEU A 188 -1.18 -8.66 -5.75
CA LEU A 188 -1.26 -7.28 -5.29
C LEU A 188 -0.12 -6.92 -4.33
N ALA A 189 0.20 -7.80 -3.37
CA ALA A 189 1.27 -7.56 -2.41
C ALA A 189 2.63 -7.42 -3.09
N LYS A 190 2.93 -8.24 -4.08
CA LYS A 190 4.16 -8.13 -4.88
C LYS A 190 4.23 -6.81 -5.66
N LYS A 191 3.12 -6.36 -6.25
CA LYS A 191 3.05 -5.06 -6.91
C LYS A 191 3.31 -3.91 -5.95
N CYS A 192 2.66 -3.92 -4.77
CA CYS A 192 2.89 -2.90 -3.75
C CYS A 192 4.35 -2.87 -3.27
N MET A 193 5.00 -4.04 -3.13
CA MET A 193 6.41 -4.11 -2.72
C MET A 193 7.37 -3.56 -3.78
N ALA A 194 7.04 -3.67 -5.05
CA ALA A 194 7.86 -3.14 -6.14
C ALA A 194 7.81 -1.59 -6.22
N ASP A 195 6.83 -0.97 -5.58
CA ASP A 195 6.58 0.47 -5.65
C ASP A 195 6.71 1.16 -4.29
N ASP A 196 7.89 1.13 -3.68
CA ASP A 196 8.21 1.57 -2.30
C ASP A 196 7.63 2.93 -1.88
N TYR A 197 7.45 3.88 -2.79
CA TYR A 197 6.98 5.22 -2.44
C TYR A 197 5.56 5.54 -2.96
N LEU A 198 5.00 4.72 -3.85
CA LEU A 198 3.65 4.91 -4.39
C LEU A 198 2.61 4.00 -3.75
N SER A 199 3.05 3.02 -2.96
CA SER A 199 2.16 2.04 -2.35
C SER A 199 2.71 1.59 -1.00
N ALA A 200 1.82 1.49 0.00
CA ALA A 200 2.07 0.71 1.20
C ALA A 200 1.83 -0.77 0.93
N ALA A 201 2.32 -1.64 1.81
CA ALA A 201 1.90 -3.03 1.86
C ALA A 201 0.36 -3.12 1.95
N PRO A 202 -0.32 -4.03 1.24
CA PRO A 202 -1.77 -4.05 1.23
C PRO A 202 -2.35 -4.42 2.61
N CYS A 203 -3.50 -3.83 2.94
CA CYS A 203 -4.24 -4.11 4.16
C CYS A 203 -5.16 -5.31 3.94
N LEU A 204 -4.82 -6.47 4.50
CA LEU A 204 -5.49 -7.73 4.25
C LEU A 204 -6.06 -8.35 5.54
N PRO A 205 -7.19 -9.10 5.47
CA PRO A 205 -7.76 -9.76 6.62
C PRO A 205 -7.00 -11.05 6.96
N GLN A 206 -6.95 -11.35 8.25
CA GLN A 206 -6.67 -12.69 8.76
C GLN A 206 -7.95 -13.24 9.35
N THR A 207 -8.48 -14.29 8.75
CA THR A 207 -9.83 -14.81 9.07
C THR A 207 -9.84 -15.92 10.10
N ASP A 208 -8.68 -16.50 10.41
CA ASP A 208 -8.51 -17.55 11.39
C ASP A 208 -7.30 -17.25 12.29
N PRO A 209 -7.36 -17.49 13.61
CA PRO A 209 -6.20 -17.34 14.48
C PRO A 209 -5.12 -18.39 14.23
N ASP A 210 -5.46 -19.53 13.61
CA ASP A 210 -4.49 -20.47 13.04
C ASP A 210 -4.03 -19.95 11.68
N LEU A 211 -2.79 -19.53 11.60
CA LEU A 211 -2.18 -18.94 10.41
C LEU A 211 -2.03 -19.92 9.24
N ASN A 212 -2.17 -21.23 9.52
CA ASN A 212 -2.06 -22.31 8.52
C ASN A 212 -3.43 -22.89 8.15
N ALA A 213 -4.52 -22.37 8.72
CA ALA A 213 -5.85 -22.84 8.37
C ALA A 213 -6.15 -22.60 6.88
N GLU A 214 -6.92 -23.51 6.29
CA GLU A 214 -7.37 -23.37 4.91
C GLU A 214 -8.13 -22.05 4.68
N GLY A 215 -7.86 -21.39 3.57
CA GLY A 215 -8.47 -20.10 3.22
C GLY A 215 -7.87 -18.88 3.92
N THR A 216 -6.79 -19.03 4.71
CA THR A 216 -6.05 -17.89 5.26
C THR A 216 -5.04 -17.35 4.25
N LEU A 217 -4.75 -16.06 4.32
CA LEU A 217 -3.81 -15.38 3.42
C LEU A 217 -2.37 -15.36 3.93
N TYR A 218 -2.16 -15.57 5.23
CA TYR A 218 -0.84 -15.44 5.85
C TYR A 218 0.21 -16.36 5.23
N ARG A 219 -0.09 -17.66 5.16
CA ARG A 219 0.88 -18.64 4.63
C ARG A 219 1.20 -18.41 3.15
N PRO A 220 0.23 -18.28 2.25
CA PRO A 220 0.51 -17.97 0.83
C PRO A 220 1.39 -16.72 0.64
N LEU A 221 1.15 -15.66 1.41
CA LEU A 221 1.96 -14.45 1.37
C LEU A 221 3.40 -14.71 1.85
N LYS A 222 3.59 -15.45 2.95
CA LYS A 222 4.92 -15.80 3.46
C LYS A 222 5.69 -16.69 2.49
N ASP A 223 5.05 -17.72 1.96
CA ASP A 223 5.66 -18.67 1.01
C ASP A 223 6.07 -17.95 -0.29
N ALA A 224 5.30 -16.95 -0.71
CA ALA A 224 5.61 -16.10 -1.87
C ALA A 224 6.60 -14.96 -1.57
N ASN A 225 7.09 -14.83 -0.33
CA ASN A 225 7.90 -13.70 0.16
C ASN A 225 7.24 -12.34 -0.12
N ALA A 226 5.92 -12.28 -0.07
CA ALA A 226 5.13 -11.07 -0.22
C ALA A 226 4.84 -10.44 1.14
N ASP A 227 4.69 -9.11 1.20
CA ASP A 227 4.46 -8.38 2.45
C ASP A 227 3.04 -7.81 2.49
N ALA A 228 2.42 -7.84 3.66
CA ALA A 228 1.10 -7.27 3.88
C ALA A 228 0.95 -6.78 5.33
N PHE A 229 0.13 -5.79 5.54
CA PHE A 229 -0.38 -5.42 6.86
C PHE A 229 -1.66 -6.21 7.11
N MET A 230 -1.61 -7.14 8.04
CA MET A 230 -2.72 -8.05 8.30
C MET A 230 -3.36 -7.82 9.66
N GLY A 231 -4.70 -7.89 9.68
CA GLY A 231 -5.48 -7.77 10.91
C GLY A 231 -6.44 -8.94 11.09
N TRP A 232 -6.45 -9.53 12.29
CA TRP A 232 -7.35 -10.62 12.65
C TRP A 232 -8.65 -10.10 13.25
N HIS A 233 -9.75 -10.68 12.80
CA HIS A 233 -11.08 -10.53 13.37
C HIS A 233 -11.80 -11.89 13.42
N SER A 234 -12.58 -12.17 14.47
CA SER A 234 -13.33 -13.42 14.58
C SER A 234 -14.47 -13.54 13.56
N ASP A 235 -15.06 -12.43 13.15
CA ASP A 235 -15.98 -12.37 12.02
C ASP A 235 -15.20 -12.33 10.71
N LYS A 236 -15.35 -13.39 9.91
CA LYS A 236 -14.65 -13.58 8.65
C LYS A 236 -15.03 -12.57 7.55
N THR A 237 -16.10 -11.82 7.75
CA THR A 237 -16.53 -10.76 6.83
C THR A 237 -15.83 -9.42 7.08
N ARG A 238 -15.10 -9.29 8.20
CA ARG A 238 -14.46 -8.04 8.62
C ARG A 238 -12.96 -8.01 8.25
N ASN A 239 -12.44 -6.81 8.09
CA ASN A 239 -11.02 -6.56 7.85
C ASN A 239 -10.44 -5.63 8.93
N ALA A 240 -9.88 -6.21 9.98
CA ALA A 240 -9.30 -5.44 11.08
C ALA A 240 -8.11 -4.56 10.66
N ALA A 241 -7.38 -4.92 9.59
CA ALA A 241 -6.32 -4.07 9.04
C ALA A 241 -6.91 -2.78 8.42
N LEU A 242 -8.01 -2.89 7.66
CA LEU A 242 -8.71 -1.71 7.12
C LEU A 242 -9.34 -0.86 8.23
N TYR A 243 -9.86 -1.50 9.27
CA TYR A 243 -10.39 -0.78 10.42
C TYR A 243 -9.30 0.08 11.08
N SER A 244 -8.11 -0.47 11.31
CA SER A 244 -6.96 0.27 11.84
C SER A 244 -6.49 1.38 10.90
N LEU A 245 -6.49 1.11 9.60
CA LEU A 245 -6.19 2.12 8.60
C LEU A 245 -7.21 3.27 8.65
N GLY A 246 -8.50 2.96 8.75
CA GLY A 246 -9.56 3.97 8.91
C GLY A 246 -9.37 4.85 10.14
N LEU A 247 -8.96 4.27 11.28
CA LEU A 247 -8.57 5.03 12.48
C LEU A 247 -7.39 5.98 12.20
N ALA A 248 -6.33 5.49 11.55
CA ALA A 248 -5.16 6.29 11.22
C ALA A 248 -5.51 7.43 10.25
N LEU A 249 -6.32 7.13 9.24
CA LEU A 249 -6.76 8.12 8.26
C LEU A 249 -7.71 9.17 8.85
N SER A 250 -8.53 8.81 9.84
CA SER A 250 -9.42 9.76 10.54
C SER A 250 -8.67 10.82 11.35
N ALA A 251 -7.44 10.53 11.76
CA ALA A 251 -6.58 11.47 12.48
C ALA A 251 -5.96 12.55 11.56
N TYR A 252 -6.17 12.47 10.25
CA TYR A 252 -5.65 13.45 9.30
C TYR A 252 -6.33 14.81 9.45
N ASN A 253 -5.53 15.83 9.73
CA ASN A 253 -5.98 17.22 9.90
C ASN A 253 -5.42 18.19 8.86
N GLY A 254 -4.97 17.71 7.71
CA GLY A 254 -4.29 18.51 6.69
C GLY A 254 -2.78 18.69 6.92
N SER A 255 -2.24 18.14 8.02
CA SER A 255 -0.79 18.12 8.31
C SER A 255 -0.24 16.71 8.08
N GLY A 256 0.72 16.58 7.18
CA GLY A 256 1.38 15.30 6.92
C GLY A 256 2.10 14.67 8.13
N THR A 257 2.20 15.37 9.25
CA THR A 257 2.90 14.91 10.46
C THR A 257 2.12 13.91 11.31
N GLN A 258 0.85 13.68 11.02
CA GLN A 258 0.00 12.72 11.76
C GLN A 258 -0.04 11.31 11.15
N ILE A 259 0.84 11.04 10.21
CA ILE A 259 0.97 9.74 9.58
C ILE A 259 1.28 8.67 10.65
N GLY A 260 0.56 7.55 10.57
CA GLY A 260 0.77 6.41 11.45
C GLY A 260 0.04 6.47 12.80
N ASN A 261 -0.61 7.58 13.14
CA ASN A 261 -1.50 7.60 14.30
C ASN A 261 -2.67 6.64 14.08
N GLY A 262 -3.00 5.86 15.08
CA GLY A 262 -4.11 4.92 15.03
C GLY A 262 -3.76 3.50 14.57
N MET A 263 -2.55 3.24 14.07
CA MET A 263 -2.15 1.90 13.66
C MET A 263 -1.75 1.00 14.82
N ASP A 264 -1.34 1.57 15.95
CA ASP A 264 -0.91 0.83 17.12
C ASP A 264 -1.34 1.55 18.41
N MET A 265 -1.74 0.78 19.42
CA MET A 265 -2.17 1.25 20.75
C MET A 265 -3.28 2.32 20.75
N THR A 266 -3.93 2.57 19.62
CA THR A 266 -5.02 3.53 19.55
C THR A 266 -6.29 2.91 20.07
N ALA A 267 -6.91 3.57 21.07
CA ALA A 267 -8.21 3.19 21.58
C ALA A 267 -9.31 3.57 20.59
N SER A 268 -10.28 2.69 20.40
CA SER A 268 -11.46 2.95 19.59
C SER A 268 -12.71 2.81 20.41
N ALA A 269 -13.59 3.79 20.32
CA ALA A 269 -14.93 3.75 20.93
C ALA A 269 -15.93 2.90 20.12
N ASN A 270 -15.63 2.63 18.85
CA ASN A 270 -16.53 1.90 17.95
C ASN A 270 -16.31 0.38 17.96
N ILE A 271 -15.32 -0.09 18.71
CA ILE A 271 -15.09 -1.50 18.95
C ILE A 271 -15.31 -1.78 20.43
N THR A 272 -16.23 -2.67 20.73
CA THR A 272 -16.37 -3.25 22.08
C THR A 272 -15.85 -4.69 22.03
N ALA A 273 -14.86 -4.98 22.85
CA ALA A 273 -14.21 -6.31 22.90
C ALA A 273 -15.20 -7.46 23.20
N SER A 274 -16.33 -7.16 23.82
CA SER A 274 -17.35 -8.14 24.17
C SER A 274 -18.34 -8.44 23.04
N ASN A 275 -18.55 -7.51 22.12
CA ASN A 275 -19.59 -7.62 21.09
C ASN A 275 -19.05 -7.99 19.72
N ASP A 276 -17.80 -7.65 19.42
CA ASP A 276 -17.26 -7.78 18.06
C ASP A 276 -16.30 -8.95 17.88
N GLY A 277 -16.09 -9.77 18.93
CA GLY A 277 -15.22 -10.96 18.82
C GLY A 277 -13.75 -10.67 18.47
N MET A 278 -13.30 -9.44 18.68
CA MET A 278 -11.95 -9.03 18.32
C MET A 278 -10.87 -9.40 19.35
N ASN A 279 -11.27 -9.82 20.54
CA ASN A 279 -10.32 -10.14 21.62
C ASN A 279 -9.93 -11.62 21.57
N PRO A 280 -8.79 -11.98 20.98
CA PRO A 280 -8.35 -13.36 20.88
C PRO A 280 -7.99 -13.93 22.27
N THR A 281 -8.07 -15.25 22.40
CA THR A 281 -7.59 -15.96 23.59
C THR A 281 -6.10 -15.77 23.82
N VAL A 282 -5.60 -16.06 25.03
CA VAL A 282 -4.17 -15.89 25.37
C VAL A 282 -3.26 -16.65 24.40
N GLY A 283 -3.63 -17.90 24.05
CA GLY A 283 -2.87 -18.70 23.10
C GLY A 283 -2.87 -18.09 21.69
N GLN A 284 -4.01 -17.65 21.21
CA GLN A 284 -4.16 -16.97 19.92
C GLN A 284 -3.38 -15.65 19.86
N LYS A 285 -3.39 -14.85 20.95
CA LYS A 285 -2.59 -13.62 21.05
C LYS A 285 -1.10 -13.88 20.83
N SER A 286 -0.59 -14.98 21.39
CA SER A 286 0.84 -15.35 21.23
C SER A 286 1.17 -15.67 19.77
N VAL A 287 0.32 -16.41 19.08
CA VAL A 287 0.50 -16.77 17.67
C VAL A 287 0.43 -15.54 16.78
N LEU A 288 -0.65 -14.76 16.89
CA LEU A 288 -0.85 -13.56 16.08
C LEU A 288 0.28 -12.53 16.28
N LYS A 289 0.69 -12.31 17.54
CA LYS A 289 1.79 -11.39 17.85
C LYS A 289 3.13 -11.86 17.29
N GLY A 290 3.43 -13.15 17.38
CA GLY A 290 4.65 -13.73 16.81
C GLY A 290 4.73 -13.59 15.29
N ALA A 291 3.59 -13.56 14.63
CA ALA A 291 3.44 -13.40 13.19
C ALA A 291 3.26 -11.95 12.72
N TYR A 292 3.26 -10.99 13.63
CA TYR A 292 2.95 -9.58 13.36
C TYR A 292 1.56 -9.34 12.76
N VAL A 293 0.60 -10.23 13.02
CA VAL A 293 -0.80 -10.03 12.68
C VAL A 293 -1.45 -9.17 13.74
N GLN A 294 -2.01 -8.04 13.35
CA GLN A 294 -2.68 -7.12 14.25
C GLN A 294 -3.96 -7.74 14.82
N TYR A 295 -4.25 -7.46 16.07
CA TYR A 295 -5.52 -7.76 16.71
C TYR A 295 -5.86 -6.68 17.74
N PHE A 296 -7.13 -6.61 18.13
CA PHE A 296 -7.57 -5.67 19.17
C PHE A 296 -7.66 -6.37 20.52
N LYS A 297 -7.34 -5.65 21.57
CA LYS A 297 -7.41 -6.14 22.95
C LYS A 297 -8.07 -5.12 23.85
N THR A 298 -8.77 -5.60 24.87
CA THR A 298 -9.35 -4.77 25.93
C THR A 298 -8.24 -4.11 26.76
N ILE A 299 -8.43 -2.85 27.11
CA ILE A 299 -7.58 -2.11 28.03
C ILE A 299 -8.32 -1.95 29.34
N GLY A 300 -7.72 -2.38 30.47
CA GLY A 300 -8.29 -2.24 31.82
C GLY A 300 -9.49 -3.18 32.08
N ASP A 301 -10.39 -2.75 32.95
CA ASP A 301 -11.45 -3.56 33.57
C ASP A 301 -12.73 -3.66 32.71
N ASN A 302 -12.68 -4.02 31.46
CA ASN A 302 -13.86 -4.17 30.57
C ASN A 302 -14.67 -2.88 30.33
N THR A 303 -14.06 -1.73 30.42
CA THR A 303 -14.76 -0.44 30.23
C THR A 303 -14.97 -0.05 28.76
N GLY A 304 -14.91 -1.01 27.84
CA GLY A 304 -15.18 -0.77 26.43
C GLY A 304 -14.01 -0.19 25.62
N ASN A 305 -12.88 0.11 26.25
CA ASN A 305 -11.71 0.58 25.55
C ASN A 305 -10.92 -0.61 24.98
N VAL A 306 -10.66 -0.59 23.70
CA VAL A 306 -9.81 -1.56 23.01
C VAL A 306 -8.66 -0.85 22.32
N ALA A 307 -7.53 -1.52 22.21
CA ALA A 307 -6.38 -1.03 21.47
C ALA A 307 -5.87 -2.07 20.49
N ALA A 308 -5.40 -1.58 19.37
CA ALA A 308 -4.69 -2.42 18.41
C ALA A 308 -3.33 -2.87 18.99
N GLU A 309 -2.94 -4.11 18.72
CA GLU A 309 -1.62 -4.64 19.06
C GLU A 309 -0.86 -4.86 17.76
N THR A 310 0.28 -4.23 17.63
CA THR A 310 1.20 -4.18 16.49
C THR A 310 0.75 -3.28 15.32
N ASP A 311 1.73 -2.59 14.78
CA ASP A 311 1.65 -1.75 13.58
C ASP A 311 2.56 -2.28 12.46
N LYS A 312 2.99 -3.55 12.59
CA LYS A 312 3.95 -4.17 11.68
C LYS A 312 3.25 -4.99 10.61
N THR A 313 3.85 -4.98 9.43
CA THR A 313 3.54 -5.95 8.38
C THR A 313 4.02 -7.34 8.77
N ILE A 314 3.55 -8.38 8.11
CA ILE A 314 3.92 -9.77 8.39
C ILE A 314 5.44 -10.02 8.27
N ASN A 315 6.18 -9.20 7.53
CA ASN A 315 7.63 -9.25 7.44
C ASN A 315 8.34 -8.37 8.49
N GLY A 316 7.59 -7.87 9.47
CA GLY A 316 8.14 -7.14 10.61
C GLY A 316 8.47 -5.68 10.36
N LYS A 317 8.10 -5.15 9.20
CA LYS A 317 8.31 -3.74 8.85
C LYS A 317 7.22 -2.88 9.49
N VAL A 318 7.59 -1.71 10.03
CA VAL A 318 6.62 -0.79 10.63
C VAL A 318 5.82 -0.07 9.53
N TYR A 319 4.51 -0.25 9.50
CA TYR A 319 3.64 0.31 8.46
C TYR A 319 3.71 1.84 8.39
N ALA A 320 3.67 2.50 9.55
CA ALA A 320 3.76 3.96 9.61
C ALA A 320 5.10 4.51 9.11
N ALA A 321 6.20 3.78 9.30
CA ALA A 321 7.51 4.17 8.78
C ALA A 321 7.53 4.20 7.25
N TYR A 322 6.91 3.21 6.60
CA TYR A 322 6.74 3.20 5.14
C TYR A 322 5.90 4.36 4.65
N TRP A 323 4.79 4.63 5.33
CA TRP A 323 3.91 5.74 4.99
C TRP A 323 4.64 7.09 5.08
N ILE A 324 5.40 7.34 6.18
CA ILE A 324 6.22 8.55 6.31
C ILE A 324 7.27 8.62 5.19
N LEU A 325 8.00 7.54 4.94
CA LEU A 325 9.02 7.51 3.90
C LEU A 325 8.44 7.81 2.51
N GLY A 326 7.33 7.17 2.16
CA GLY A 326 6.62 7.42 0.90
C GLY A 326 6.21 8.89 0.77
N TYR A 327 5.56 9.44 1.79
CA TYR A 327 5.12 10.84 1.81
C TYR A 327 6.28 11.82 1.71
N VAL A 328 7.35 11.64 2.49
CA VAL A 328 8.55 12.50 2.43
C VAL A 328 9.18 12.45 1.04
N THR A 329 9.34 11.26 0.48
CA THR A 329 9.88 11.07 -0.87
C THR A 329 9.04 11.81 -1.90
N TYR A 330 7.72 11.64 -1.85
CA TYR A 330 6.79 12.33 -2.74
C TYR A 330 6.89 13.85 -2.60
N MET A 331 6.86 14.38 -1.37
CA MET A 331 6.94 15.82 -1.13
C MET A 331 8.26 16.42 -1.61
N CYS A 332 9.38 15.72 -1.41
CA CYS A 332 10.68 16.13 -1.95
C CYS A 332 10.61 16.24 -3.48
N LYS A 333 10.05 15.23 -4.14
CA LYS A 333 9.91 15.17 -5.59
C LYS A 333 9.09 16.34 -6.13
N VAL A 334 7.89 16.54 -5.56
CA VAL A 334 6.99 17.64 -5.99
C VAL A 334 7.67 18.99 -5.81
N ARG A 335 8.35 19.22 -4.68
CA ARG A 335 9.00 20.51 -4.44
C ARG A 335 10.20 20.74 -5.34
N VAL A 336 11.01 19.72 -5.59
CA VAL A 336 12.12 19.82 -6.54
C VAL A 336 11.59 20.08 -7.94
N ALA A 337 10.55 19.35 -8.40
CA ALA A 337 9.92 19.62 -9.70
C ALA A 337 9.42 21.07 -9.83
N GLN A 338 8.75 21.60 -8.80
CA GLN A 338 8.32 22.99 -8.76
C GLN A 338 9.50 23.98 -8.87
N MET A 339 10.66 23.66 -8.28
CA MET A 339 11.85 24.49 -8.39
C MET A 339 12.42 24.47 -9.80
N LEU A 340 12.45 23.31 -10.46
CA LEU A 340 12.96 23.18 -11.83
C LEU A 340 12.12 23.98 -12.86
N THR A 341 10.85 24.25 -12.57
CA THR A 341 9.99 25.09 -13.44
C THR A 341 10.26 26.60 -13.30
N GLN A 342 11.07 27.01 -12.31
CA GLN A 342 11.38 28.41 -12.12
C GLN A 342 12.34 28.92 -13.20
N ARG A 343 12.19 30.16 -13.63
CA ARG A 343 13.14 30.80 -14.53
C ARG A 343 14.52 30.88 -13.87
N ASN A 344 15.55 30.58 -14.64
CA ASN A 344 16.96 30.64 -14.20
C ASN A 344 17.35 29.61 -13.13
N PHE A 345 16.72 28.44 -13.11
CA PHE A 345 17.17 27.35 -12.25
C PHE A 345 18.26 26.55 -12.96
N TYR A 346 19.52 26.95 -12.74
CA TYR A 346 20.70 26.36 -13.41
C TYR A 346 21.42 25.36 -12.50
N LYS A 347 22.19 24.43 -13.10
CA LYS A 347 23.10 23.53 -12.38
C LYS A 347 24.28 24.34 -11.80
N ASN A 348 24.12 24.79 -10.56
CA ASN A 348 25.15 25.53 -9.80
C ASN A 348 25.01 25.30 -8.30
N ALA A 349 26.04 25.71 -7.53
CA ALA A 349 26.10 25.52 -6.10
C ALA A 349 24.95 26.21 -5.33
N PHE A 350 24.46 27.35 -5.81
CA PHE A 350 23.38 28.08 -5.18
C PHE A 350 22.05 27.31 -5.28
N ASN A 351 21.66 26.91 -6.48
CA ASN A 351 20.43 26.16 -6.72
C ASN A 351 20.49 24.75 -6.09
N TYR A 352 21.66 24.12 -6.08
CA TYR A 352 21.89 22.91 -5.31
C TYR A 352 21.60 23.11 -3.82
N GLY A 353 22.12 24.17 -3.22
CA GLY A 353 21.84 24.52 -1.82
C GLY A 353 20.35 24.73 -1.54
N GLN A 354 19.59 25.28 -2.49
CA GLN A 354 18.14 25.41 -2.39
C GLN A 354 17.42 24.05 -2.38
N ILE A 355 17.85 23.11 -3.25
CA ILE A 355 17.30 21.75 -3.27
C ILE A 355 17.54 21.06 -1.93
N VAL A 356 18.78 21.07 -1.43
CA VAL A 356 19.12 20.42 -0.15
C VAL A 356 18.36 21.05 1.02
N SER A 357 18.28 22.37 1.08
CA SER A 357 17.51 23.08 2.13
C SER A 357 16.01 22.75 2.06
N THR A 358 15.47 22.60 0.86
CA THR A 358 14.06 22.21 0.67
C THR A 358 13.80 20.79 1.18
N MET A 359 14.67 19.84 0.83
CA MET A 359 14.59 18.46 1.35
C MET A 359 14.71 18.42 2.88
N GLU A 360 15.69 19.15 3.45
CA GLU A 360 15.87 19.27 4.89
C GLU A 360 14.60 19.76 5.58
N ASN A 361 14.00 20.82 5.07
CA ASN A 361 12.77 21.39 5.62
C ASN A 361 11.58 20.42 5.58
N ILE A 362 11.50 19.57 4.55
CA ILE A 362 10.46 18.56 4.45
C ILE A 362 10.68 17.45 5.48
N VAL A 363 11.90 16.89 5.56
CA VAL A 363 12.22 15.79 6.47
C VAL A 363 12.08 16.23 7.94
N LYS A 364 12.57 17.42 8.28
CA LYS A 364 12.50 17.95 9.64
C LYS A 364 11.10 18.20 10.17
N ARG A 365 10.08 18.31 9.32
CA ARG A 365 8.68 18.38 9.77
C ARG A 365 8.23 17.16 10.56
N PHE A 366 8.88 16.02 10.32
CA PHE A 366 8.58 14.77 11.01
C PHE A 366 9.42 14.53 12.25
N GLU A 367 10.30 15.47 12.62
CA GLU A 367 11.08 15.39 13.86
C GLU A 367 10.14 15.42 15.07
N GLY A 368 10.21 14.36 15.88
CA GLY A 368 9.27 14.15 17.01
C GLY A 368 7.87 13.67 16.60
N ALA A 369 7.56 13.59 15.31
CA ALA A 369 6.29 13.10 14.77
C ALA A 369 6.48 11.74 14.03
N GLY A 370 7.38 10.92 14.50
CA GLY A 370 7.72 9.61 13.93
C GLY A 370 9.18 9.47 13.51
N LEU A 371 9.90 10.56 13.27
CA LEU A 371 11.33 10.54 12.97
C LEU A 371 12.15 11.20 14.10
N THR A 372 13.35 10.68 14.27
CA THR A 372 14.39 11.25 15.17
C THR A 372 15.78 11.04 14.54
N ASN A 373 16.79 11.66 15.12
CA ASN A 373 18.17 11.57 14.65
C ASN A 373 18.28 11.86 13.14
N ILE A 374 17.58 12.91 12.71
CA ILE A 374 17.58 13.34 11.30
C ILE A 374 18.96 13.93 10.98
N VAL A 375 19.64 13.34 10.02
CA VAL A 375 20.94 13.80 9.53
C VAL A 375 20.81 14.12 8.04
N ILE A 376 21.15 15.36 7.68
CA ILE A 376 21.28 15.78 6.28
C ILE A 376 22.72 15.53 5.86
N SER A 377 22.90 14.54 5.01
CA SER A 377 24.21 14.02 4.59
C SER A 377 24.53 14.29 3.12
N ALA A 378 23.75 15.17 2.47
CA ALA A 378 23.99 15.55 1.09
C ALA A 378 25.45 16.03 0.90
N PRO A 379 26.21 15.50 -0.08
CA PRO A 379 27.59 15.92 -0.33
C PRO A 379 27.68 17.40 -0.67
N SER A 380 28.87 18.02 -0.56
CA SER A 380 29.07 19.38 -1.09
C SER A 380 28.91 19.35 -2.62
N TYR A 381 28.54 20.49 -3.21
CA TYR A 381 28.30 20.59 -4.66
C TYR A 381 29.49 20.10 -5.50
N GLY A 382 30.72 20.40 -5.07
CA GLY A 382 31.94 19.97 -5.75
C GLY A 382 32.33 18.50 -5.54
N ALA A 383 31.61 17.78 -4.66
CA ALA A 383 31.82 16.36 -4.37
C ALA A 383 30.67 15.47 -4.91
N LEU A 384 29.76 16.05 -5.71
CA LEU A 384 28.69 15.30 -6.35
C LEU A 384 29.26 14.37 -7.42
N PRO A 385 28.60 13.22 -7.67
CA PRO A 385 28.94 12.36 -8.79
C PRO A 385 28.86 13.08 -10.12
N GLU A 386 29.69 12.67 -11.06
CA GLU A 386 29.57 13.13 -12.45
C GLU A 386 28.23 12.73 -13.03
N ALA A 387 27.56 13.66 -13.69
CA ALA A 387 26.29 13.49 -14.35
C ALA A 387 26.26 14.39 -15.60
N ALA A 388 25.29 14.18 -16.49
CA ALA A 388 25.07 15.01 -17.65
C ALA A 388 24.99 16.51 -17.30
N ASP A 389 25.25 17.40 -18.26
CA ASP A 389 25.29 18.85 -18.01
C ASP A 389 23.99 19.41 -17.39
N ASP A 390 22.85 18.78 -17.67
CA ASP A 390 21.52 19.13 -17.20
C ASP A 390 21.01 18.24 -16.05
N GLU A 391 21.82 17.27 -15.60
CA GLU A 391 21.48 16.32 -14.53
C GLU A 391 22.24 16.60 -13.25
N LEU A 392 21.61 16.31 -12.10
CA LEU A 392 22.20 16.44 -10.77
C LEU A 392 21.83 15.23 -9.92
N ILE A 393 22.86 14.45 -9.54
CA ILE A 393 22.69 13.25 -8.70
C ILE A 393 23.10 13.59 -7.26
N ILE A 394 22.19 13.44 -6.32
CA ILE A 394 22.42 13.71 -4.88
C ILE A 394 22.29 12.38 -4.11
N PRO A 395 23.38 11.63 -3.93
CA PRO A 395 23.33 10.37 -3.20
C PRO A 395 23.19 10.60 -1.70
N ASN A 396 22.47 9.70 -1.02
CA ASN A 396 22.37 9.65 0.45
C ASN A 396 22.05 11.01 1.10
N ALA A 397 21.12 11.76 0.51
CA ALA A 397 20.84 13.14 0.88
C ALA A 397 20.42 13.31 2.35
N TRP A 398 19.79 12.31 2.93
CA TRP A 398 19.36 12.32 4.33
C TRP A 398 19.25 10.91 4.91
N SER A 399 19.29 10.83 6.24
CA SER A 399 18.95 9.63 7.01
C SER A 399 18.19 10.01 8.28
N ALA A 400 17.37 9.12 8.79
CA ALA A 400 16.63 9.30 10.04
C ALA A 400 16.32 7.95 10.69
N GLN A 401 15.98 7.97 11.97
CA GLN A 401 15.47 6.81 12.68
C GLN A 401 13.98 6.96 12.93
N TYR A 402 13.21 5.88 12.74
CA TYR A 402 11.80 5.85 13.10
C TYR A 402 11.67 5.64 14.61
N VAL A 403 10.81 6.42 15.27
CA VAL A 403 10.51 6.30 16.70
C VAL A 403 9.29 5.44 16.89
N ASN A 404 9.46 4.27 17.47
CA ASN A 404 8.34 3.40 17.82
C ASN A 404 7.46 4.03 18.90
N HIS A 405 6.15 3.80 18.82
CA HIS A 405 5.23 4.18 19.89
C HIS A 405 5.58 3.48 21.21
N LEU A 406 5.40 4.19 22.32
CA LEU A 406 5.60 3.65 23.65
C LEU A 406 4.48 2.65 23.97
N ARG A 407 4.82 1.36 24.09
CA ARG A 407 3.84 0.27 24.30
C ARG A 407 3.75 -0.21 25.74
N LYS A 408 4.80 -0.02 26.53
CA LYS A 408 4.87 -0.54 27.88
C LYS A 408 5.65 0.40 28.78
N VAL A 409 5.05 0.72 29.91
CA VAL A 409 5.71 1.43 31.02
C VAL A 409 5.65 0.51 32.23
N THR A 410 6.80 0.27 32.87
CA THR A 410 6.86 -0.46 34.14
C THR A 410 7.19 0.57 35.24
N ILE A 411 6.30 0.68 36.20
CA ILE A 411 6.47 1.56 37.35
C ILE A 411 6.56 0.69 38.61
N SER A 412 7.63 0.85 39.38
CA SER A 412 7.78 0.20 40.67
C SER A 412 7.72 1.24 41.78
N GLY A 413 6.97 0.94 42.82
CA GLY A 413 6.87 1.78 44.02
C GLY A 413 7.12 0.94 45.25
N THR A 414 7.70 1.54 46.29
CA THR A 414 7.89 0.91 47.61
C THR A 414 7.01 1.62 48.63
N LEU A 415 6.13 0.88 49.29
CA LEU A 415 5.33 1.36 50.40
C LEU A 415 6.05 0.98 51.70
N TYR A 416 6.43 2.00 52.47
CA TYR A 416 6.93 1.79 53.83
C TYR A 416 5.76 1.84 54.81
N ILE A 417 5.49 0.69 55.46
CA ILE A 417 4.52 0.65 56.54
C ILE A 417 5.31 1.02 57.80
N GLY A 418 5.03 2.20 58.32
CA GLY A 418 5.62 2.64 59.61
C GLY A 418 5.15 1.74 60.76
N SER A 419 6.07 1.26 61.56
CA SER A 419 5.83 0.49 62.80
C SER A 419 5.31 1.41 63.91
#